data_022073d26876c619b2c732d44ad0b6de
#
_entry.id   022073d26876c619b2c732d44ad0b6de
#
_cell.length_a   1.000
_cell.length_b   1.000
_cell.length_c   1.000
_cell.angle_alpha   90.00
_cell.angle_beta   90.00
_cell.angle_gamma   90.00
#
_symmetry.space_group_name_H-M   'P 1'
#
loop_
_entity.id
_entity.type
_entity.pdbx_description
1 polymer ?
#
loop_
_entity_poly.entity_id
_entity_poly.type
_entity_poly.pdbx_seq_one_letter_code
_entity_poly.pdbx_strand_id
1 'polypeptide(L)' 'MSDEKTYKFVCVVCGYEVEVDTPELPEDFVCPVCGVGPDQFERAED' A
#
# COMPACT_ATOMS: atom_id res chain seq x y z
N MET A 1 -20.31 -6.26 5.52
CA MET A 1 -19.95 -6.34 5.61
C MET A 1 -18.92 -6.17 5.54
N SER A 2 -18.47 -6.15 5.68
CA SER A 2 -17.56 -5.90 5.39
C SER A 2 -16.59 -5.86 6.13
N ASP A 3 -16.10 -6.32 6.83
CA ASP A 3 -15.21 -6.23 7.62
C ASP A 3 -14.15 -6.85 7.08
N GLU A 4 -13.68 -6.73 5.93
CA GLU A 4 -12.63 -7.27 5.53
C GLU A 4 -11.49 -6.85 6.23
N LYS A 5 -10.48 -7.55 6.50
CA LYS A 5 -9.33 -7.18 7.20
C LYS A 5 -8.32 -6.75 6.22
N THR A 6 -8.53 -5.74 5.41
CA THR A 6 -7.56 -5.28 4.43
C THR A 6 -7.04 -3.90 4.85
N TYR A 7 -5.87 -3.56 4.35
CA TYR A 7 -5.22 -2.31 4.67
C TYR A 7 -4.89 -1.61 3.36
N LYS A 8 -5.18 -0.33 3.26
CA LYS A 8 -4.95 0.40 2.03
C LYS A 8 -3.71 1.24 2.17
N PHE A 9 -2.86 1.22 1.17
CA PHE A 9 -1.64 2.01 1.14
C PHE A 9 -1.62 2.85 -0.12
N VAL A 10 -1.04 4.04 -0.03
CA VAL A 10 -0.97 4.96 -1.14
C VAL A 10 0.49 5.34 -1.36
N CYS A 11 0.93 5.25 -2.59
CA CYS A 11 2.29 5.64 -2.93
C CYS A 11 2.36 7.15 -2.91
N VAL A 12 3.30 7.70 -2.13
CA VAL A 12 3.40 9.14 -2.00
C VAL A 12 4.12 9.77 -3.17
N VAL A 13 4.64 8.97 -4.08
CA VAL A 13 5.37 9.47 -5.23
C VAL A 13 4.44 9.62 -6.43
N CYS A 14 3.66 8.58 -6.73
CA CYS A 14 2.80 8.63 -7.90
C CYS A 14 1.31 8.55 -7.57
N GLY A 15 0.96 8.30 -6.34
CA GLY A 15 -0.44 8.25 -5.95
C GLY A 15 -1.12 6.91 -6.18
N TYR A 16 -0.36 5.87 -6.43
CA TYR A 16 -0.93 4.55 -6.67
C TYR A 16 -1.50 4.00 -5.36
N GLU A 17 -2.70 3.43 -5.42
CA GLU A 17 -3.34 2.88 -4.24
C GLU A 17 -3.39 1.39 -4.34
N VAL A 18 -3.12 0.69 -3.25
CA VAL A 18 -3.11 -0.75 -3.21
C VAL A 18 -3.71 -1.21 -1.90
N GLU A 19 -4.43 -2.33 -1.94
CA GLU A 19 -4.99 -2.91 -0.74
C GLU A 19 -4.33 -4.25 -0.50
N VAL A 20 -3.94 -4.51 0.72
CA VAL A 20 -3.31 -5.77 1.10
C VAL A 20 -3.95 -6.26 2.38
N ASP A 21 -3.76 -7.53 2.68
CA ASP A 21 -4.36 -8.09 3.89
C ASP A 21 -3.35 -8.16 5.02
N THR A 22 -2.26 -7.39 4.93
CA THR A 22 -1.28 -7.35 5.99
C THR A 22 -1.13 -5.92 6.43
N PRO A 23 -0.74 -5.68 7.67
CA PRO A 23 -0.61 -4.31 8.17
C PRO A 23 0.58 -3.56 7.62
N GLU A 24 1.48 -4.25 6.91
CA GLU A 24 2.62 -3.60 6.35
C GLU A 24 2.91 -4.23 5.04
N LEU A 25 3.56 -3.53 4.16
CA LEU A 25 3.98 -4.06 2.88
C LEU A 25 5.29 -4.83 3.04
N PRO A 26 5.50 -5.86 2.24
CA PRO A 26 6.76 -6.61 2.31
C PRO A 26 7.92 -5.73 1.85
N GLU A 27 9.10 -6.04 2.36
CA GLU A 27 10.22 -5.18 2.05
C GLU A 27 10.63 -5.30 0.59
N ASP A 28 10.23 -6.37 -0.11
CA ASP A 28 10.58 -6.50 -1.51
C ASP A 28 9.45 -6.01 -2.40
N PHE A 29 8.44 -5.35 -1.86
CA PHE A 29 7.35 -4.83 -2.66
C PHE A 29 7.82 -3.57 -3.38
N VAL A 30 7.40 -3.40 -4.63
CA VAL A 30 7.72 -2.19 -5.34
C VAL A 30 6.46 -1.68 -5.99
N CYS A 31 6.38 -0.39 -6.20
CA CYS A 31 5.23 0.21 -6.84
C CYS A 31 5.24 -0.16 -8.32
N PRO A 32 4.16 -0.73 -8.85
CA PRO A 32 4.14 -1.12 -10.25
C PRO A 32 4.03 0.06 -11.20
N VAL A 33 3.81 1.26 -10.67
CA VAL A 33 3.66 2.43 -11.50
C VAL A 33 4.96 3.22 -11.55
N CYS A 34 5.56 3.53 -10.41
CA CYS A 34 6.77 4.32 -10.40
C CYS A 34 7.99 3.55 -9.91
N GLY A 35 7.82 2.36 -9.36
CA GLY A 35 8.96 1.52 -9.02
C GLY A 35 9.64 1.80 -7.70
N VAL A 36 9.05 2.61 -6.85
CA VAL A 36 9.68 2.88 -5.56
C VAL A 36 9.38 1.77 -4.58
N GLY A 37 10.10 1.71 -3.52
CA GLY A 37 9.92 0.67 -2.52
C GLY A 37 8.76 0.93 -1.59
N PRO A 38 8.55 0.03 -0.65
CA PRO A 38 7.38 0.16 0.23
C PRO A 38 7.51 1.28 1.23
N ASP A 39 8.71 1.79 1.45
CA ASP A 39 8.87 2.87 2.39
C ASP A 39 8.30 4.17 1.83
N GLN A 40 7.91 4.21 0.56
CA GLN A 40 7.29 5.37 -0.02
C GLN A 40 5.76 5.25 0.00
N PHE A 41 5.22 4.29 0.72
CA PHE A 41 3.78 4.12 0.81
C PHE A 41 3.31 4.52 2.20
N GLU A 42 2.14 5.13 2.27
CA GLU A 42 1.56 5.49 3.54
C GLU A 42 0.24 4.80 3.70
N ARG A 43 -0.12 4.49 4.94
CA ARG A 43 -1.37 3.84 5.20
C ARG A 43 -2.50 4.82 5.02
N ALA A 44 -3.45 4.50 4.21
CA ALA A 44 -4.52 5.41 3.89
C ALA A 44 -5.88 4.88 4.29
N GLU A 45 -5.93 3.94 5.23
CA GLU A 45 -7.20 3.42 5.64
C GLU A 45 -7.87 4.37 6.57
N ASP A 46 -9.13 4.29 6.67
CA ASP A 46 -9.85 5.14 7.58
C ASP A 46 -9.83 4.67 8.98
#